data_d2ab25a2363ebae482703d84da9afd8b
#
_entry.id   d2ab25a2363ebae482703d84da9afd8b
#
_cell.length_a   1.000
_cell.length_b   1.000
_cell.length_c   1.000
_cell.angle_alpha   90.00
_cell.angle_beta   90.00
_cell.angle_gamma   90.00
#
_symmetry.space_group_name_H-M   'P 1'
#
loop_
_entity.id
_entity.type
_entity.pdbx_description
1 polymer ?
#
loop_
_entity_poly.entity_id
_entity_poly.type
_entity_poly.pdbx_seq_one_letter_code
_entity_poly.pdbx_strand_id
1 'polypeptide(L)'
;MINTLTSLRFIFALMVFGAHCYTIDKFFDTHFFKEGFVGVSFFFVLSGFIIAYNYQKKFSENKITKRAFWVARIARIYPLHWLTLFIAVALGNYVIASGAIDWLKHFLASLTLTNAYIPKADYFFSFNSPSWSLCCEQLFYLCFPFLIPIAKDYKKLLCVFLVSAILIVIGMHFTPETDIKGYWYVNPITRLPDFLAGMLLFQLYDRLKSKNITAYQGSIIEIASIALFLAFYLYAAEIPKVYR
;
A
#
# COMPACT_ATOMS: atom_id res chain seq x y z
N MET A 1 2.06 21.50 -2.64
CA MET A 1 1.80 20.07 -3.03
C MET A 1 2.65 19.78 -4.25
N ILE A 2 3.28 18.63 -4.32
CA ILE A 2 4.16 18.29 -5.46
C ILE A 2 3.24 17.86 -6.61
N ASN A 3 3.04 18.76 -7.61
CA ASN A 3 2.08 18.56 -8.70
C ASN A 3 2.33 17.26 -9.50
N THR A 4 3.59 16.91 -9.72
CA THR A 4 3.99 15.66 -10.39
C THR A 4 3.42 14.40 -9.72
N LEU A 5 3.35 14.37 -8.37
CA LEU A 5 2.77 13.24 -7.65
C LEU A 5 1.26 13.08 -7.90
N THR A 6 0.56 14.16 -8.24
CA THR A 6 -0.88 14.10 -8.55
C THR A 6 -1.12 13.39 -9.89
N SER A 7 -0.30 13.68 -10.90
CA SER A 7 -0.38 13.02 -12.21
C SER A 7 -0.04 11.53 -12.11
N LEU A 8 1.02 11.19 -11.36
CA LEU A 8 1.38 9.78 -11.13
C LEU A 8 0.26 9.02 -10.40
N ARG A 9 -0.40 9.63 -9.41
CA ARG A 9 -1.56 9.03 -8.73
C ARG A 9 -2.68 8.67 -9.70
N PHE A 10 -2.97 9.54 -10.67
CA PHE A 10 -4.00 9.26 -11.67
C PHE A 10 -3.65 8.03 -12.51
N ILE A 11 -2.41 7.93 -13.00
CA ILE A 11 -1.94 6.80 -13.82
C ILE A 11 -2.06 5.49 -13.04
N PHE A 12 -1.52 5.45 -11.81
CA PHE A 12 -1.56 4.24 -10.99
C PHE A 12 -2.99 3.89 -10.50
N ALA A 13 -3.84 4.90 -10.24
CA ALA A 13 -5.24 4.65 -9.93
C ALA A 13 -6.00 4.05 -11.11
N LEU A 14 -5.77 4.55 -12.33
CA LEU A 14 -6.33 4.00 -13.55
C LEU A 14 -5.88 2.54 -13.77
N MET A 15 -4.60 2.25 -13.50
CA MET A 15 -4.03 0.91 -13.59
C MET A 15 -4.71 -0.06 -12.61
N VAL A 16 -4.87 0.35 -11.34
CA VAL A 16 -5.56 -0.46 -10.32
C VAL A 16 -7.05 -0.62 -10.66
N PHE A 17 -7.72 0.45 -11.10
CA PHE A 17 -9.12 0.39 -11.50
C PHE A 17 -9.33 -0.61 -12.63
N GLY A 18 -8.56 -0.50 -13.72
CA GLY A 18 -8.67 -1.39 -14.88
C GLY A 18 -8.36 -2.85 -14.52
N ALA A 19 -7.44 -3.11 -13.57
CA ALA A 19 -7.17 -4.45 -13.07
C ALA A 19 -8.39 -5.12 -12.40
N HIS A 20 -9.38 -4.35 -11.96
CA HIS A 20 -10.64 -4.89 -11.41
C HIS A 20 -11.76 -4.96 -12.47
N CYS A 21 -11.56 -4.37 -13.64
CA CYS A 21 -12.56 -4.28 -14.69
C CYS A 21 -12.34 -5.30 -15.84
N TYR A 22 -11.33 -6.17 -15.77
CA TYR A 22 -10.99 -7.11 -16.86
C TYR A 22 -12.12 -8.09 -17.23
N THR A 23 -13.04 -8.36 -16.31
CA THR A 23 -14.22 -9.20 -16.56
C THR A 23 -15.35 -8.45 -17.23
N ILE A 24 -15.31 -7.11 -17.25
CA ILE A 24 -16.36 -6.25 -17.80
C ILE A 24 -16.12 -6.02 -19.30
N ASP A 25 -14.88 -5.72 -19.67
CA ASP A 25 -14.53 -5.43 -21.06
C ASP A 25 -13.10 -5.88 -21.39
N LYS A 26 -12.90 -6.43 -22.61
CA LYS A 26 -11.60 -6.85 -23.15
C LYS A 26 -10.57 -5.71 -23.25
N PHE A 27 -11.02 -4.46 -23.30
CA PHE A 27 -10.13 -3.30 -23.23
C PHE A 27 -9.24 -3.33 -21.98
N PHE A 28 -9.75 -3.84 -20.87
CA PHE A 28 -9.00 -3.96 -19.62
C PHE A 28 -8.11 -5.21 -19.53
N ASP A 29 -8.17 -6.11 -20.53
CA ASP A 29 -7.31 -7.31 -20.60
C ASP A 29 -5.94 -7.03 -21.25
N THR A 30 -5.45 -5.80 -21.12
CA THR A 30 -4.12 -5.40 -21.60
C THR A 30 -3.06 -5.58 -20.53
N HIS A 31 -1.79 -5.68 -20.94
CA HIS A 31 -0.66 -5.79 -20.03
C HIS A 31 -0.64 -4.64 -19.00
N PHE A 32 -0.95 -3.41 -19.41
CA PHE A 32 -0.98 -2.26 -18.53
C PHE A 32 -1.90 -2.46 -17.32
N PHE A 33 -3.09 -2.99 -17.50
CA PHE A 33 -4.05 -3.20 -16.43
C PHE A 33 -3.76 -4.49 -15.63
N LYS A 34 -3.23 -5.53 -16.27
CA LYS A 34 -2.86 -6.77 -15.59
C LYS A 34 -1.82 -6.56 -14.49
N GLU A 35 -0.98 -5.54 -14.64
CA GLU A 35 0.05 -5.18 -13.65
C GLU A 35 -0.46 -4.20 -12.57
N GLY A 36 -1.77 -4.16 -12.33
CA GLY A 36 -2.40 -3.29 -11.31
C GLY A 36 -1.83 -3.42 -9.90
N PHE A 37 -1.22 -4.57 -9.56
CA PHE A 37 -0.53 -4.78 -8.28
C PHE A 37 0.63 -3.79 -8.06
N VAL A 38 1.30 -3.37 -9.14
CA VAL A 38 2.36 -2.33 -9.07
C VAL A 38 1.77 -1.01 -8.60
N GLY A 39 0.53 -0.69 -9.04
CA GLY A 39 -0.18 0.50 -8.61
C GLY A 39 -0.46 0.50 -7.10
N VAL A 40 -0.82 -0.65 -6.54
CA VAL A 40 -1.04 -0.77 -5.08
C VAL A 40 0.26 -0.52 -4.31
N SER A 41 1.37 -1.13 -4.72
CA SER A 41 2.68 -0.91 -4.11
C SER A 41 3.11 0.55 -4.21
N PHE A 42 2.86 1.20 -5.36
CA PHE A 42 3.09 2.64 -5.51
C PHE A 42 2.31 3.46 -4.48
N PHE A 43 1.03 3.16 -4.24
CA PHE A 43 0.23 3.88 -3.25
C PHE A 43 0.72 3.67 -1.82
N PHE A 44 1.23 2.50 -1.47
CA PHE A 44 1.80 2.25 -0.15
C PHE A 44 3.10 3.03 0.07
N VAL A 45 4.00 3.02 -0.91
CA VAL A 45 5.21 3.84 -0.88
C VAL A 45 4.86 5.33 -0.81
N LEU A 46 3.92 5.77 -1.64
CA LEU A 46 3.44 7.16 -1.63
C LEU A 46 2.82 7.56 -0.28
N SER A 47 2.08 6.65 0.36
CA SER A 47 1.53 6.88 1.70
C SER A 47 2.64 7.15 2.71
N GLY A 48 3.70 6.34 2.72
CA GLY A 48 4.87 6.54 3.57
C GLY A 48 5.55 7.89 3.33
N PHE A 49 5.76 8.25 2.05
CA PHE A 49 6.36 9.53 1.68
C PHE A 49 5.50 10.72 2.13
N ILE A 50 4.21 10.74 1.80
CA ILE A 50 3.32 11.87 2.08
C ILE A 50 3.08 12.04 3.57
N ILE A 51 2.98 10.95 4.32
CA ILE A 51 2.78 11.02 5.77
C ILE A 51 4.05 11.53 6.45
N ALA A 52 5.23 11.04 6.05
CA ALA A 52 6.49 11.56 6.55
C ALA A 52 6.66 13.06 6.21
N TYR A 53 6.40 13.46 4.96
CA TYR A 53 6.45 14.84 4.50
C TYR A 53 5.58 15.79 5.34
N ASN A 54 4.34 15.39 5.63
CA ASN A 54 3.39 16.25 6.33
C ASN A 54 3.52 16.23 7.85
N TYR A 55 4.01 15.14 8.44
CA TYR A 55 3.87 14.89 9.87
C TYR A 55 5.19 14.63 10.61
N GLN A 56 6.26 14.18 9.95
CA GLN A 56 7.51 13.84 10.65
C GLN A 56 8.06 15.03 11.45
N LYS A 57 8.13 16.22 10.84
CA LYS A 57 8.58 17.45 11.52
C LYS A 57 7.62 17.85 12.64
N LYS A 58 6.30 17.76 12.42
CA LYS A 58 5.29 18.12 13.43
C LYS A 58 5.41 17.25 14.69
N PHE A 59 5.67 15.95 14.51
CA PHE A 59 5.92 15.06 15.64
C PHE A 59 7.24 15.37 16.33
N SER A 60 8.32 15.62 15.59
CA SER A 60 9.63 15.95 16.16
C SER A 60 9.63 17.25 16.97
N GLU A 61 8.76 18.20 16.58
CA GLU A 61 8.57 19.49 17.26
C GLU A 61 7.42 19.47 18.28
N ASN A 62 6.84 18.31 18.58
CA ASN A 62 5.68 18.15 19.49
C ASN A 62 4.45 19.00 19.11
N LYS A 63 4.31 19.37 17.82
CA LYS A 63 3.19 20.17 17.29
C LYS A 63 1.91 19.39 17.06
N ILE A 64 1.97 18.06 17.15
CA ILE A 64 0.83 17.15 17.02
C ILE A 64 0.96 15.99 17.99
N THR A 65 -0.17 15.60 18.60
CA THR A 65 -0.24 14.40 19.45
C THR A 65 -0.55 13.16 18.61
N LYS A 66 -0.17 11.98 19.10
CA LYS A 66 -0.52 10.70 18.46
C LYS A 66 -2.03 10.57 18.28
N ARG A 67 -2.81 10.93 19.31
CA ARG A 67 -4.28 10.91 19.25
C ARG A 67 -4.85 11.78 18.13
N ALA A 68 -4.39 13.02 18.01
CA ALA A 68 -4.86 13.93 16.95
C ALA A 68 -4.52 13.40 15.55
N PHE A 69 -3.34 12.81 15.38
CA PHE A 69 -2.94 12.15 14.13
C PHE A 69 -3.86 10.97 13.81
N TRP A 70 -4.07 10.06 14.75
CA TRP A 70 -4.91 8.87 14.51
C TRP A 70 -6.36 9.25 14.22
N VAL A 71 -6.95 10.19 14.96
CA VAL A 71 -8.31 10.68 14.69
C VAL A 71 -8.41 11.22 13.27
N ALA A 72 -7.45 12.03 12.82
CA ALA A 72 -7.44 12.55 11.46
C ALA A 72 -7.29 11.45 10.38
N ARG A 73 -6.58 10.35 10.68
CA ARG A 73 -6.43 9.21 9.75
C ARG A 73 -7.68 8.32 9.73
N ILE A 74 -8.26 8.04 10.88
CA ILE A 74 -9.53 7.31 11.00
C ILE A 74 -10.63 8.05 10.24
N ALA A 75 -10.78 9.34 10.48
CA ALA A 75 -11.76 10.18 9.77
C ALA A 75 -11.54 10.21 8.24
N ARG A 76 -10.36 9.91 7.76
CA ARG A 76 -10.06 9.82 6.32
C ARG A 76 -10.47 8.49 5.69
N ILE A 77 -10.33 7.37 6.41
CA ILE A 77 -10.55 6.03 5.85
C ILE A 77 -11.98 5.54 6.11
N TYR A 78 -12.40 5.56 7.36
CA TYR A 78 -13.59 4.84 7.80
C TYR A 78 -14.91 5.31 7.20
N PRO A 79 -15.20 6.61 7.01
CA PRO A 79 -16.49 7.03 6.48
C PRO A 79 -16.80 6.43 5.10
N LEU A 80 -15.84 6.50 4.18
CA LEU A 80 -16.01 5.94 2.85
C LEU A 80 -15.98 4.40 2.88
N HIS A 81 -15.11 3.81 3.70
CA HIS A 81 -15.05 2.36 3.87
C HIS A 81 -16.38 1.80 4.36
N TRP A 82 -16.98 2.35 5.41
CA TRP A 82 -18.25 1.90 5.92
C TRP A 82 -19.39 2.09 4.91
N LEU A 83 -19.42 3.23 4.22
CA LEU A 83 -20.41 3.45 3.17
C LEU A 83 -20.32 2.35 2.09
N THR A 84 -19.13 2.07 1.58
CA THR A 84 -18.93 1.05 0.54
C THR A 84 -19.15 -0.36 1.05
N LEU A 85 -18.82 -0.66 2.31
CA LEU A 85 -19.11 -1.93 2.96
C LEU A 85 -20.64 -2.17 3.07
N PHE A 86 -21.40 -1.18 3.55
CA PHE A 86 -22.85 -1.31 3.66
C PHE A 86 -23.54 -1.42 2.29
N ILE A 87 -23.04 -0.72 1.27
CA ILE A 87 -23.50 -0.91 -0.11
C ILE A 87 -23.22 -2.33 -0.58
N ALA A 88 -22.03 -2.87 -0.34
CA ALA A 88 -21.68 -4.24 -0.73
C ALA A 88 -22.56 -5.29 -0.02
N VAL A 89 -22.88 -5.07 1.26
CA VAL A 89 -23.81 -5.92 2.02
C VAL A 89 -25.22 -5.84 1.42
N ALA A 90 -25.72 -4.63 1.13
CA ALA A 90 -27.06 -4.43 0.55
C ALA A 90 -27.20 -5.05 -0.85
N LEU A 91 -26.13 -5.05 -1.64
CA LEU A 91 -26.11 -5.68 -2.97
C LEU A 91 -25.98 -7.21 -2.91
N GLY A 92 -25.85 -7.80 -1.72
CA GLY A 92 -25.68 -9.23 -1.54
C GLY A 92 -24.40 -9.80 -2.15
N ASN A 93 -23.38 -8.99 -2.31
CA ASN A 93 -22.12 -9.37 -2.98
C ASN A 93 -21.33 -10.46 -2.26
N TYR A 94 -21.73 -10.81 -1.03
CA TYR A 94 -21.01 -11.81 -0.25
C TYR A 94 -21.99 -12.71 0.49
N VAL A 95 -22.08 -13.96 0.05
CA VAL A 95 -22.87 -15.01 0.68
C VAL A 95 -21.93 -16.05 1.26
N ILE A 96 -22.04 -16.33 2.56
CA ILE A 96 -21.29 -17.40 3.21
C ILE A 96 -22.20 -18.61 3.36
N ALA A 97 -21.84 -19.68 2.67
CA ALA A 97 -22.60 -20.94 2.74
C ALA A 97 -22.58 -21.59 4.14
N SER A 98 -21.60 -21.25 4.97
CA SER A 98 -21.38 -21.80 6.32
C SER A 98 -22.32 -21.25 7.41
N GLY A 99 -23.18 -20.28 7.09
CA GLY A 99 -24.23 -19.79 7.98
C GLY A 99 -23.98 -18.43 8.63
N ALA A 100 -24.95 -17.97 9.44
CA ALA A 100 -25.00 -16.61 9.98
C ALA A 100 -23.81 -16.24 10.89
N ILE A 101 -23.27 -17.18 11.65
CA ILE A 101 -22.14 -16.93 12.56
C ILE A 101 -20.88 -16.63 11.77
N ASP A 102 -20.62 -17.37 10.70
CA ASP A 102 -19.47 -17.16 9.84
C ASP A 102 -19.60 -15.85 9.05
N TRP A 103 -20.79 -15.55 8.55
CA TRP A 103 -21.06 -14.25 7.93
C TRP A 103 -20.75 -13.10 8.90
N LEU A 104 -21.18 -13.20 10.17
CA LEU A 104 -20.91 -12.18 11.17
C LEU A 104 -19.41 -12.00 11.44
N LYS A 105 -18.61 -13.09 11.51
CA LYS A 105 -17.17 -13.01 11.67
C LYS A 105 -16.51 -12.23 10.53
N HIS A 106 -16.87 -12.53 9.28
CA HIS A 106 -16.35 -11.85 8.10
C HIS A 106 -16.78 -10.38 8.07
N PHE A 107 -18.04 -10.10 8.42
CA PHE A 107 -18.55 -8.74 8.50
C PHE A 107 -17.80 -7.91 9.56
N LEU A 108 -17.63 -8.43 10.77
CA LEU A 108 -16.91 -7.74 11.84
C LEU A 108 -15.43 -7.53 11.48
N ALA A 109 -14.79 -8.51 10.86
CA ALA A 109 -13.41 -8.37 10.37
C ALA A 109 -13.30 -7.28 9.29
N SER A 110 -14.25 -7.22 8.36
CA SER A 110 -14.30 -6.18 7.33
C SER A 110 -14.63 -4.80 7.93
N LEU A 111 -15.60 -4.72 8.84
CA LEU A 111 -16.03 -3.47 9.49
C LEU A 111 -14.87 -2.79 10.24
N THR A 112 -13.98 -3.58 10.85
CA THR A 112 -12.84 -3.12 11.63
C THR A 112 -11.54 -3.03 10.83
N LEU A 113 -11.56 -3.36 9.54
CA LEU A 113 -10.36 -3.44 8.68
C LEU A 113 -9.31 -4.41 9.25
N THR A 114 -9.75 -5.59 9.69
CA THR A 114 -8.87 -6.66 10.19
C THR A 114 -8.91 -7.91 9.31
N ASN A 115 -9.76 -7.94 8.29
CA ASN A 115 -9.94 -9.07 7.38
C ASN A 115 -8.65 -9.48 6.64
N ALA A 116 -7.76 -8.54 6.31
CA ALA A 116 -6.51 -8.83 5.61
C ALA A 116 -5.40 -9.45 6.49
N TYR A 117 -5.57 -9.49 7.81
CA TYR A 117 -4.63 -10.21 8.70
C TYR A 117 -4.87 -11.72 8.70
N ILE A 118 -6.04 -12.16 8.22
CA ILE A 118 -6.38 -13.58 8.11
C ILE A 118 -6.03 -14.01 6.68
N PRO A 119 -5.05 -14.93 6.50
CA PRO A 119 -4.51 -15.27 5.18
C PRO A 119 -5.44 -16.24 4.41
N LYS A 120 -6.73 -15.98 4.40
CA LYS A 120 -7.75 -16.74 3.69
C LYS A 120 -8.50 -15.84 2.73
N ALA A 121 -8.67 -16.29 1.48
CA ALA A 121 -9.27 -15.48 0.41
C ALA A 121 -10.70 -15.06 0.71
N ASP A 122 -11.48 -15.91 1.38
CA ASP A 122 -12.82 -15.62 1.85
C ASP A 122 -12.87 -14.48 2.87
N TYR A 123 -11.80 -14.31 3.69
CA TYR A 123 -11.68 -13.18 4.61
C TYR A 123 -11.19 -11.92 3.91
N PHE A 124 -9.99 -11.94 3.30
CA PHE A 124 -9.40 -10.70 2.81
C PHE A 124 -10.08 -10.11 1.57
N PHE A 125 -10.91 -10.89 0.86
CA PHE A 125 -11.74 -10.39 -0.24
C PHE A 125 -13.23 -10.32 0.11
N SER A 126 -13.61 -10.47 1.38
CA SER A 126 -15.00 -10.41 1.79
C SER A 126 -15.65 -9.05 1.51
N PHE A 127 -16.92 -9.07 1.11
CA PHE A 127 -17.78 -7.92 0.81
C PHE A 127 -17.20 -6.95 -0.23
N ASN A 128 -16.29 -6.07 0.15
CA ASN A 128 -15.61 -5.10 -0.70
C ASN A 128 -14.16 -5.51 -0.90
N SER A 129 -13.88 -6.29 -1.93
CA SER A 129 -12.55 -6.88 -2.18
C SER A 129 -11.38 -5.88 -2.09
N PRO A 130 -11.42 -4.65 -2.65
CA PRO A 130 -10.32 -3.70 -2.51
C PRO A 130 -9.99 -3.25 -1.08
N SER A 131 -10.87 -3.51 -0.10
CA SER A 131 -10.70 -3.03 1.29
C SER A 131 -9.47 -3.62 2.02
N TRP A 132 -8.90 -4.73 1.53
CA TRP A 132 -7.66 -5.25 2.10
C TRP A 132 -6.52 -4.23 2.11
N SER A 133 -6.45 -3.37 1.10
CA SER A 133 -5.44 -2.32 1.04
C SER A 133 -5.64 -1.24 2.12
N LEU A 134 -6.89 -0.98 2.53
CA LEU A 134 -7.20 -0.08 3.64
C LEU A 134 -6.76 -0.67 5.00
N CYS A 135 -6.77 -2.01 5.15
CA CYS A 135 -6.18 -2.66 6.32
C CYS A 135 -4.68 -2.37 6.43
N CYS A 136 -3.96 -2.38 5.30
CA CYS A 136 -2.55 -2.01 5.25
C CYS A 136 -2.35 -0.54 5.65
N GLU A 137 -3.13 0.37 5.08
CA GLU A 137 -3.06 1.79 5.42
C GLU A 137 -3.37 2.04 6.90
N GLN A 138 -4.35 1.34 7.47
CA GLN A 138 -4.65 1.41 8.90
C GLN A 138 -3.42 1.05 9.75
N LEU A 139 -2.75 -0.06 9.44
CA LEU A 139 -1.53 -0.46 10.14
C LEU A 139 -0.43 0.60 9.99
N PHE A 140 -0.21 1.13 8.78
CA PHE A 140 0.78 2.16 8.53
C PHE A 140 0.54 3.40 9.42
N TYR A 141 -0.71 3.81 9.54
CA TYR A 141 -1.08 4.95 10.38
C TYR A 141 -0.93 4.65 11.88
N LEU A 142 -1.23 3.42 12.30
CA LEU A 142 -1.01 3.01 13.69
C LEU A 142 0.49 3.00 14.03
N CYS A 143 1.32 2.48 13.13
CA CYS A 143 2.77 2.35 13.34
C CYS A 143 3.53 3.68 13.21
N PHE A 144 3.07 4.61 12.36
CA PHE A 144 3.83 5.81 12.00
C PHE A 144 4.35 6.61 13.19
N PRO A 145 3.56 6.96 14.24
CA PRO A 145 4.09 7.72 15.38
C PRO A 145 5.19 7.00 16.17
N PHE A 146 5.26 5.67 16.09
CA PHE A 146 6.29 4.86 16.73
C PHE A 146 7.54 4.70 15.84
N LEU A 147 7.38 4.88 14.53
CA LEU A 147 8.49 4.87 13.59
C LEU A 147 9.26 6.19 13.56
N ILE A 148 8.71 7.31 14.08
CA ILE A 148 9.37 8.62 14.10
C ILE A 148 10.75 8.60 14.77
N PRO A 149 10.94 7.97 15.97
CA PRO A 149 12.27 7.91 16.58
C PRO A 149 13.31 7.18 15.71
N ILE A 150 12.89 6.12 15.02
CA ILE A 150 13.73 5.35 14.08
C ILE A 150 14.03 6.20 12.84
N ALA A 151 13.02 6.90 12.32
CA ALA A 151 13.11 7.73 11.15
C ALA A 151 13.98 9.00 11.33
N LYS A 152 14.36 9.37 12.55
CA LYS A 152 15.35 10.42 12.77
C LYS A 152 16.74 10.04 12.26
N ASP A 153 17.06 8.76 12.21
CA ASP A 153 18.30 8.21 11.72
C ASP A 153 18.04 7.40 10.43
N TYR A 154 18.53 7.92 9.29
CA TYR A 154 18.40 7.25 7.99
C TYR A 154 18.95 5.82 8.00
N LYS A 155 20.10 5.60 8.64
CA LYS A 155 20.73 4.27 8.69
C LYS A 155 19.88 3.27 9.45
N LYS A 156 19.27 3.70 10.59
CA LYS A 156 18.36 2.85 11.36
C LYS A 156 17.12 2.50 10.57
N LEU A 157 16.50 3.49 9.91
CA LEU A 157 15.32 3.25 9.09
C LEU A 157 15.64 2.33 7.90
N LEU A 158 16.79 2.54 7.24
CA LEU A 158 17.27 1.68 6.15
C LEU A 158 17.52 0.26 6.64
N CYS A 159 18.13 0.08 7.81
CA CYS A 159 18.36 -1.23 8.41
C CYS A 159 17.04 -1.96 8.67
N VAL A 160 16.05 -1.29 9.27
CA VAL A 160 14.71 -1.88 9.53
C VAL A 160 14.03 -2.26 8.21
N PHE A 161 14.11 -1.41 7.20
CA PHE A 161 13.59 -1.70 5.86
C PHE A 161 14.26 -2.94 5.24
N LEU A 162 15.59 -2.97 5.21
CA LEU A 162 16.33 -4.09 4.61
C LEU A 162 16.07 -5.41 5.34
N VAL A 163 16.10 -5.40 6.68
CA VAL A 163 15.80 -6.59 7.47
C VAL A 163 14.39 -7.10 7.19
N SER A 164 13.40 -6.21 7.18
CA SER A 164 12.01 -6.60 6.90
C SER A 164 11.85 -7.13 5.46
N ALA A 165 12.51 -6.52 4.46
CA ALA A 165 12.48 -6.99 3.08
C ALA A 165 13.13 -8.37 2.93
N ILE A 166 14.29 -8.60 3.58
CA ILE A 166 14.97 -9.90 3.57
C ILE A 166 14.10 -10.98 4.21
N LEU A 167 13.48 -10.68 5.36
CA LEU A 167 12.59 -11.64 6.04
C LEU A 167 11.38 -12.01 5.18
N ILE A 168 10.83 -11.06 4.40
CA ILE A 168 9.74 -11.34 3.46
C ILE A 168 10.23 -12.29 2.36
N VAL A 169 11.36 -11.99 1.73
CA VAL A 169 11.90 -12.85 0.64
C VAL A 169 12.17 -14.27 1.16
N ILE A 170 12.79 -14.40 2.35
CA ILE A 170 13.02 -15.70 2.98
C ILE A 170 11.69 -16.40 3.27
N GLY A 171 10.73 -15.70 3.87
CA GLY A 171 9.43 -16.26 4.20
C GLY A 171 8.66 -16.73 2.95
N MET A 172 8.65 -15.92 1.88
CA MET A 172 8.04 -16.32 0.60
C MET A 172 8.64 -17.62 0.04
N HIS A 173 9.96 -17.79 0.17
CA HIS A 173 10.64 -19.00 -0.32
C HIS A 173 10.16 -20.28 0.38
N PHE A 174 9.79 -20.21 1.66
CA PHE A 174 9.31 -21.36 2.44
C PHE A 174 7.78 -21.49 2.47
N THR A 175 7.04 -20.58 1.84
CA THR A 175 5.57 -20.60 1.84
C THR A 175 5.04 -21.32 0.61
N PRO A 176 4.07 -22.25 0.75
CA PRO A 176 3.40 -22.87 -0.39
C PRO A 176 2.79 -21.82 -1.34
N GLU A 177 2.84 -22.06 -2.64
CA GLU A 177 2.35 -21.13 -3.67
C GLU A 177 0.90 -20.70 -3.46
N THR A 178 0.06 -21.62 -2.98
CA THR A 178 -1.36 -21.36 -2.68
C THR A 178 -1.57 -20.29 -1.62
N ASP A 179 -0.61 -20.11 -0.72
CA ASP A 179 -0.72 -19.29 0.47
C ASP A 179 0.04 -17.96 0.34
N ILE A 180 0.92 -17.85 -0.66
CA ILE A 180 1.77 -16.66 -0.88
C ILE A 180 0.93 -15.38 -0.91
N LYS A 181 -0.19 -15.37 -1.64
CA LYS A 181 -1.04 -14.18 -1.76
C LYS A 181 -1.60 -13.72 -0.42
N GLY A 182 -2.05 -14.66 0.40
CA GLY A 182 -2.63 -14.36 1.71
C GLY A 182 -1.60 -13.83 2.72
N TYR A 183 -0.46 -14.49 2.79
CA TYR A 183 0.58 -14.14 3.79
C TYR A 183 1.45 -12.95 3.38
N TRP A 184 1.75 -12.79 2.08
CA TRP A 184 2.82 -11.88 1.65
C TRP A 184 2.33 -10.70 0.81
N TYR A 185 1.23 -10.85 0.07
CA TYR A 185 0.73 -9.78 -0.79
C TYR A 185 -0.33 -8.92 -0.11
N VAL A 186 -1.33 -9.53 0.55
CA VAL A 186 -2.45 -8.78 1.15
C VAL A 186 -2.28 -8.48 2.63
N ASN A 187 -1.43 -9.23 3.34
CA ASN A 187 -1.26 -9.07 4.78
C ASN A 187 -0.63 -7.72 5.14
N PRO A 188 -1.24 -6.92 6.02
CA PRO A 188 -0.74 -5.60 6.37
C PRO A 188 0.70 -5.56 6.92
N ILE A 189 1.11 -6.59 7.68
CA ILE A 189 2.44 -6.65 8.29
C ILE A 189 3.51 -6.76 7.21
N THR A 190 3.29 -7.60 6.20
CA THR A 190 4.25 -7.83 5.12
C THR A 190 4.28 -6.71 4.08
N ARG A 191 3.28 -5.81 4.11
CA ARG A 191 3.25 -4.59 3.28
C ARG A 191 3.85 -3.37 3.98
N LEU A 192 4.21 -3.48 5.27
CA LEU A 192 4.86 -2.38 6.01
C LEU A 192 6.17 -1.90 5.37
N PRO A 193 7.03 -2.75 4.77
CA PRO A 193 8.23 -2.29 4.06
C PRO A 193 7.97 -1.30 2.92
N ASP A 194 6.85 -1.41 2.20
CA ASP A 194 6.49 -0.42 1.17
C ASP A 194 6.32 0.97 1.78
N PHE A 195 5.67 1.04 2.94
CA PHE A 195 5.51 2.29 3.69
C PHE A 195 6.85 2.82 4.21
N LEU A 196 7.74 1.94 4.72
CA LEU A 196 9.09 2.30 5.15
C LEU A 196 9.93 2.83 3.98
N ALA A 197 9.82 2.23 2.79
CA ALA A 197 10.45 2.71 1.57
C ALA A 197 10.00 4.15 1.25
N GLY A 198 8.71 4.45 1.40
CA GLY A 198 8.19 5.80 1.25
C GLY A 198 8.78 6.79 2.27
N MET A 199 8.93 6.39 3.52
CA MET A 199 9.58 7.22 4.55
C MET A 199 11.07 7.45 4.23
N LEU A 200 11.77 6.45 3.69
CA LEU A 200 13.17 6.58 3.22
C LEU A 200 13.28 7.55 2.05
N LEU A 201 12.38 7.44 1.07
CA LEU A 201 12.31 8.37 -0.06
C LEU A 201 12.06 9.81 0.40
N PHE A 202 11.21 10.02 1.41
CA PHE A 202 11.03 11.35 1.99
C PHE A 202 12.34 11.88 2.60
N GLN A 203 13.08 11.07 3.34
CA GLN A 203 14.35 11.50 3.92
C GLN A 203 15.41 11.81 2.84
N LEU A 204 15.44 11.02 1.77
CA LEU A 204 16.30 11.30 0.62
C LEU A 204 15.92 12.62 -0.03
N TYR A 205 14.63 12.84 -0.29
CA TYR A 205 14.11 14.10 -0.80
C TYR A 205 14.48 15.29 0.10
N ASP A 206 14.29 15.16 1.40
CA ASP A 206 14.56 16.23 2.37
C ASP A 206 16.06 16.63 2.38
N ARG A 207 16.97 15.67 2.17
CA ARG A 207 18.41 15.90 2.04
C ARG A 207 18.81 16.50 0.70
N LEU A 208 18.13 16.12 -0.38
CA LEU A 208 18.46 16.55 -1.73
C LEU A 208 17.87 17.91 -2.08
N LYS A 209 16.74 18.29 -1.52
CA LYS A 209 16.04 19.55 -1.84
C LYS A 209 16.88 20.81 -1.56
N SER A 210 17.87 20.73 -0.67
CA SER A 210 18.80 21.83 -0.35
C SER A 210 20.05 21.84 -1.25
N LYS A 211 20.23 20.81 -2.09
CA LYS A 211 21.37 20.75 -3.01
C LYS A 211 21.00 21.45 -4.33
N ASN A 212 21.92 22.21 -4.85
CA ASN A 212 21.80 22.81 -6.19
C ASN A 212 21.96 21.71 -7.25
N ILE A 213 20.89 21.02 -7.57
CA ILE A 213 20.86 20.07 -8.68
C ILE A 213 20.63 20.86 -9.95
N THR A 214 21.56 20.77 -10.91
CA THR A 214 21.41 21.43 -12.22
C THR A 214 20.24 20.78 -12.99
N ALA A 215 19.63 21.52 -13.91
CA ALA A 215 18.54 20.98 -14.75
C ALA A 215 18.99 19.71 -15.48
N TYR A 216 20.22 19.66 -15.95
CA TYR A 216 20.81 18.48 -16.62
C TYR A 216 20.85 17.25 -15.69
N GLN A 217 21.35 17.42 -14.45
CA GLN A 217 21.37 16.35 -13.45
C GLN A 217 19.95 15.88 -13.10
N GLY A 218 19.01 16.82 -12.97
CA GLY A 218 17.61 16.51 -12.75
C GLY A 218 17.02 15.64 -13.88
N SER A 219 17.24 16.03 -15.12
CA SER A 219 16.77 15.26 -16.30
C SER A 219 17.38 13.85 -16.36
N ILE A 220 18.67 13.69 -16.02
CA ILE A 220 19.30 12.36 -15.96
C ILE A 220 18.60 11.48 -14.92
N ILE A 221 18.36 12.01 -13.73
CA ILE A 221 17.68 11.27 -12.64
C ILE A 221 16.26 10.87 -13.06
N GLU A 222 15.52 11.78 -13.70
CA GLU A 222 14.18 11.49 -14.22
C GLU A 222 14.19 10.40 -15.27
N ILE A 223 15.05 10.50 -16.29
CA ILE A 223 15.17 9.50 -17.36
C ILE A 223 15.59 8.15 -16.78
N ALA A 224 16.59 8.12 -15.89
CA ALA A 224 17.04 6.88 -15.25
C ALA A 224 15.94 6.24 -14.40
N SER A 225 15.14 7.04 -13.68
CA SER A 225 14.02 6.55 -12.88
C SER A 225 12.91 5.98 -13.76
N ILE A 226 12.58 6.63 -14.88
CA ILE A 226 11.59 6.13 -15.85
C ILE A 226 12.10 4.85 -16.50
N ALA A 227 13.36 4.80 -16.94
CA ALA A 227 13.95 3.61 -17.55
C ALA A 227 13.96 2.43 -16.59
N LEU A 228 14.33 2.65 -15.31
CA LEU A 228 14.30 1.62 -14.28
C LEU A 228 12.88 1.11 -14.02
N PHE A 229 11.90 2.02 -13.94
CA PHE A 229 10.51 1.65 -13.79
C PHE A 229 9.99 0.82 -14.96
N LEU A 230 10.29 1.24 -16.20
CA LEU A 230 9.89 0.50 -17.40
C LEU A 230 10.56 -0.87 -17.46
N ALA A 231 11.85 -0.98 -17.13
CA ALA A 231 12.56 -2.25 -17.06
C ALA A 231 11.92 -3.18 -16.02
N PHE A 232 11.62 -2.68 -14.83
CA PHE A 232 10.89 -3.44 -13.80
C PHE A 232 9.50 -3.85 -14.29
N TYR A 233 8.74 -2.94 -14.89
CA TYR A 233 7.39 -3.19 -15.39
C TYR A 233 7.37 -4.28 -16.48
N LEU A 234 8.33 -4.25 -17.40
CA LEU A 234 8.48 -5.29 -18.43
C LEU A 234 8.90 -6.63 -17.81
N TYR A 235 9.84 -6.60 -16.86
CA TYR A 235 10.28 -7.80 -16.15
C TYR A 235 9.16 -8.38 -15.26
N ALA A 236 8.31 -7.54 -14.70
CA ALA A 236 7.18 -8.00 -13.88
C ALA A 236 6.24 -8.95 -14.65
N ALA A 237 6.18 -8.84 -15.98
CA ALA A 237 5.42 -9.78 -16.81
C ALA A 237 5.91 -11.21 -16.72
N GLU A 238 7.21 -11.41 -16.50
CA GLU A 238 7.86 -12.72 -16.40
C GLU A 238 7.76 -13.34 -14.99
N ILE A 239 7.38 -12.54 -13.98
CA ILE A 239 7.21 -13.04 -12.61
C ILE A 239 5.98 -13.96 -12.57
N PRO A 240 6.06 -15.17 -11.99
CA PRO A 240 4.91 -16.04 -11.84
C PRO A 240 3.73 -15.35 -11.15
N LYS A 241 2.50 -15.58 -11.64
CA LYS A 241 1.28 -14.92 -11.11
C LYS A 241 1.08 -15.09 -9.60
N VAL A 242 1.64 -16.14 -9.02
CA VAL A 242 1.56 -16.41 -7.59
C VAL A 242 2.32 -15.36 -6.74
N TYR A 243 3.31 -14.70 -7.33
CA TYR A 243 4.10 -13.64 -6.67
C TYR A 243 3.64 -12.22 -6.99
N ARG A 244 2.54 -12.07 -7.76
CA ARG A 244 1.94 -10.80 -8.18
C ARG A 244 0.67 -10.46 -7.44
#